data_50fcfc6af5be443c96f7a32a2c73e3ea
#
_entry.id   50fcfc6af5be443c96f7a32a2c73e3ea
#
_cell.length_a   1.000
_cell.length_b   1.000
_cell.length_c   1.000
_cell.angle_alpha   90.00
_cell.angle_beta   90.00
_cell.angle_gamma   90.00
#
_symmetry.space_group_name_H-M   'P 1'
#
loop_
_entity.id
_entity.type
_entity.pdbx_description
1 polymer ?
#
loop_
_entity_poly.entity_id
_entity_poly.type
_entity_poly.pdbx_seq_one_letter_code
_entity_poly.pdbx_strand_id
1 'polypeptide(L)'
;MSLDGISMHPLSIELDRVIAGGRIDKITQPNKQSIVLSVRQPGRNHLVMLSINPQNPAVHIIDKAPDNPSEPPMFCMVLRKHIETGRIASVRQYSLDRLIIIDIDFLSSGGQIITKSLMIELMGKYSNIILVQDGQIIDSLRKVGTNSSRIRTILPGNEYQPPPQQDKLNLLELPLDDIICSLKNQPEEKLSKALLNTCLGFGPVTAKETAFLSGLPANIKIQELDEADFASIREALKHIVKNVREPADTSAIALDKNGKLLATASFPLHYPSTGDTSVSILSFDTISAMLSKASALSGGYQLPDRDRFQRLVKNELSKAENKIKKLDEEISASDNAEEFRIKADNLMTYQYSLKDHADASITVTDIYSETGESIEIKLDQRLTISQNVQSLYKKYDKLKRGKEIILQQQAQCRDDINYLSTMEVSLATSTKLAEINDIKAELIATGYLKEKPKKKAAEKPSQPFRFTLPDGTEVLVGKNNYQNDKLTFKLSNPYDIWMHTKDIPGSHVILRTEGNEPSEDNLLLAAQLAVHFSKASEGSKVPVDYTRCRFVKKPSGAKPGFVIFTNQSTLYISPDMEELQPILNQEI
;
A
#
# COMPACT_ATOMS: atom_id res chain seq x y z
N MET A 1 -13.66 4.88 -3.52
CA MET A 1 -14.62 5.92 -3.98
C MET A 1 -15.19 6.61 -2.77
N SER A 2 -15.45 7.91 -2.84
CA SER A 2 -16.08 8.68 -1.75
C SER A 2 -17.52 8.99 -2.12
N LEU A 3 -18.37 9.21 -1.11
CA LEU A 3 -19.69 9.77 -1.30
C LEU A 3 -19.60 11.12 -2.05
N ASP A 4 -20.56 11.41 -2.86
CA ASP A 4 -20.74 12.75 -3.42
C ASP A 4 -21.41 13.69 -2.41
N GLY A 5 -21.51 14.98 -2.75
CA GLY A 5 -22.00 15.97 -1.81
C GLY A 5 -23.44 15.71 -1.35
N ILE A 6 -24.31 15.29 -2.28
CA ILE A 6 -25.72 15.04 -1.92
C ILE A 6 -25.89 13.79 -1.05
N SER A 7 -25.08 12.75 -1.28
CA SER A 7 -25.05 11.54 -0.44
C SER A 7 -24.43 11.80 0.95
N MET A 8 -23.68 12.88 1.13
CA MET A 8 -23.14 13.26 2.44
C MET A 8 -24.18 13.96 3.34
N HIS A 9 -25.27 14.48 2.78
CA HIS A 9 -26.31 15.09 3.59
C HIS A 9 -26.96 14.10 4.56
N PRO A 10 -27.46 12.94 4.13
CA PRO A 10 -27.95 11.91 5.05
C PRO A 10 -26.92 11.43 6.07
N LEU A 11 -25.64 11.33 5.66
CA LEU A 11 -24.55 10.99 6.58
C LEU A 11 -24.39 12.03 7.70
N SER A 12 -24.48 13.33 7.39
CA SER A 12 -24.40 14.38 8.41
C SER A 12 -25.54 14.29 9.41
N ILE A 13 -26.76 13.96 8.95
CA ILE A 13 -27.94 13.71 9.81
C ILE A 13 -27.74 12.47 10.69
N GLU A 14 -27.24 11.36 10.12
CA GLU A 14 -26.93 10.15 10.90
C GLU A 14 -25.92 10.45 12.00
N LEU A 15 -24.81 11.13 11.66
CA LEU A 15 -23.76 11.48 12.61
C LEU A 15 -24.30 12.40 13.70
N ASP A 16 -25.03 13.47 13.35
CA ASP A 16 -25.62 14.39 14.31
C ASP A 16 -26.51 13.66 15.32
N ARG A 17 -27.43 12.83 14.81
CA ARG A 17 -28.34 12.03 15.66
C ARG A 17 -27.59 11.12 16.64
N VAL A 18 -26.44 10.59 16.24
CA VAL A 18 -25.72 9.60 17.05
C VAL A 18 -24.71 10.25 18.00
N ILE A 19 -24.04 11.34 17.62
CA ILE A 19 -22.93 11.88 18.43
C ILE A 19 -23.16 13.27 18.99
N ALA A 20 -24.19 14.03 18.56
CA ALA A 20 -24.49 15.33 19.16
C ALA A 20 -24.86 15.19 20.66
N GLY A 21 -24.43 16.17 21.46
CA GLY A 21 -24.52 16.13 22.93
C GLY A 21 -23.48 15.23 23.61
N GLY A 22 -22.71 14.42 22.84
CA GLY A 22 -21.69 13.54 23.38
C GLY A 22 -20.39 14.28 23.75
N ARG A 23 -19.67 13.77 24.74
CA ARG A 23 -18.37 14.30 25.16
C ARG A 23 -17.22 13.57 24.45
N ILE A 24 -16.25 14.30 23.94
CA ILE A 24 -15.02 13.72 23.37
C ILE A 24 -14.10 13.29 24.51
N ASP A 25 -14.05 11.97 24.78
CA ASP A 25 -13.25 11.42 25.89
C ASP A 25 -11.80 11.12 25.47
N LYS A 26 -11.57 10.80 24.20
CA LYS A 26 -10.23 10.44 23.71
C LYS A 26 -10.09 10.76 22.23
N ILE A 27 -8.90 11.25 21.86
CA ILE A 27 -8.53 11.51 20.47
C ILE A 27 -7.28 10.71 20.13
N THR A 28 -7.32 9.98 19.02
CA THR A 28 -6.18 9.24 18.51
C THR A 28 -5.97 9.50 17.03
N GLN A 29 -4.73 9.32 16.57
CA GLN A 29 -4.33 9.47 15.18
C GLN A 29 -3.59 8.21 14.74
N PRO A 30 -4.29 7.20 14.21
CA PRO A 30 -3.71 5.93 13.83
C PRO A 30 -2.62 6.05 12.77
N ASN A 31 -2.78 6.96 11.82
CA ASN A 31 -1.82 7.21 10.75
C ASN A 31 -1.83 8.70 10.33
N LYS A 32 -1.07 9.06 9.29
CA LYS A 32 -0.98 10.45 8.82
C LYS A 32 -2.25 11.01 8.17
N GLN A 33 -3.25 10.17 7.93
CA GLN A 33 -4.45 10.52 7.15
C GLN A 33 -5.75 10.31 7.92
N SER A 34 -5.70 9.84 9.17
CA SER A 34 -6.90 9.48 9.92
C SER A 34 -6.84 9.94 11.37
N ILE A 35 -7.96 10.44 11.87
CA ILE A 35 -8.22 10.78 13.27
C ILE A 35 -9.38 9.91 13.76
N VAL A 36 -9.33 9.45 15.00
CA VAL A 36 -10.47 8.79 15.68
C VAL A 36 -10.84 9.58 16.91
N LEU A 37 -12.11 9.96 16.98
CA LEU A 37 -12.71 10.57 18.16
C LEU A 37 -13.49 9.48 18.92
N SER A 38 -13.21 9.30 20.21
CA SER A 38 -14.04 8.51 21.11
C SER A 38 -15.04 9.44 21.77
N VAL A 39 -16.31 9.28 21.43
CA VAL A 39 -17.41 10.13 21.88
C VAL A 39 -18.25 9.37 22.88
N ARG A 40 -18.35 9.87 24.10
CA ARG A 40 -19.13 9.29 25.18
C ARG A 40 -20.54 9.84 25.18
N GLN A 41 -21.50 8.94 25.05
CA GLN A 41 -22.93 9.18 25.25
C GLN A 41 -23.42 8.41 26.50
N PRO A 42 -24.58 8.76 27.11
CA PRO A 42 -25.18 7.95 28.19
C PRO A 42 -25.36 6.50 27.74
N GLY A 43 -24.75 5.57 28.47
CA GLY A 43 -24.84 4.13 28.21
C GLY A 43 -24.05 3.59 27.02
N ARG A 44 -23.44 4.41 26.17
CA ARG A 44 -22.69 3.96 24.96
C ARG A 44 -21.53 4.89 24.59
N ASN A 45 -20.47 4.29 24.10
CA ASN A 45 -19.35 5.02 23.49
C ASN A 45 -19.35 4.79 21.98
N HIS A 46 -19.16 5.85 21.22
CA HIS A 46 -19.04 5.81 19.76
C HIS A 46 -17.61 6.15 19.34
N LEU A 47 -17.09 5.42 18.36
CA LEU A 47 -15.81 5.72 17.73
C LEU A 47 -16.09 6.35 16.35
N VAL A 48 -15.69 7.58 16.15
CA VAL A 48 -15.88 8.30 14.89
C VAL A 48 -14.54 8.37 14.17
N MET A 49 -14.48 7.75 13.00
CA MET A 49 -13.32 7.80 12.11
C MET A 49 -13.45 9.00 11.17
N LEU A 50 -12.42 9.82 11.14
CA LEU A 50 -12.23 10.91 10.17
C LEU A 50 -11.03 10.54 9.29
N SER A 51 -11.27 10.19 8.04
CA SER A 51 -10.21 9.76 7.09
C SER A 51 -10.11 10.70 5.91
N ILE A 52 -8.90 11.21 5.65
CA ILE A 52 -8.55 11.99 4.46
C ILE A 52 -7.74 11.16 3.44
N ASN A 53 -7.82 9.84 3.49
CA ASN A 53 -7.19 8.98 2.49
C ASN A 53 -7.69 9.36 1.09
N PRO A 54 -6.81 9.76 0.15
CA PRO A 54 -7.23 10.23 -1.18
C PRO A 54 -8.07 9.23 -1.97
N GLN A 55 -7.88 7.94 -1.74
CA GLN A 55 -8.63 6.88 -2.43
C GLN A 55 -10.02 6.66 -1.84
N ASN A 56 -10.17 6.89 -0.53
CA ASN A 56 -11.43 6.70 0.18
C ASN A 56 -11.56 7.66 1.38
N PRO A 57 -11.72 8.99 1.12
CA PRO A 57 -11.97 9.95 2.18
C PRO A 57 -13.37 9.75 2.73
N ALA A 58 -13.50 9.62 4.06
CA ALA A 58 -14.77 9.34 4.72
C ALA A 58 -14.82 9.81 6.17
N VAL A 59 -16.02 10.10 6.66
CA VAL A 59 -16.35 10.27 8.08
C VAL A 59 -17.43 9.27 8.41
N HIS A 60 -17.22 8.41 9.43
CA HIS A 60 -18.21 7.40 9.79
C HIS A 60 -17.93 6.81 11.18
N ILE A 61 -18.92 6.16 11.74
CA ILE A 61 -18.80 5.41 13.00
C ILE A 61 -18.16 4.07 12.70
N ILE A 62 -17.26 3.63 13.58
CA ILE A 62 -16.57 2.34 13.51
C ILE A 62 -16.75 1.57 14.80
N ASP A 63 -16.73 0.24 14.73
CA ASP A 63 -16.88 -0.63 15.92
C ASP A 63 -15.58 -0.76 16.70
N LYS A 64 -14.44 -0.78 16.01
CA LYS A 64 -13.12 -0.97 16.60
C LYS A 64 -12.15 0.09 16.12
N ALA A 65 -11.46 0.74 17.07
CA ALA A 65 -10.40 1.68 16.74
C ALA A 65 -9.21 0.95 16.13
N PRO A 66 -8.61 1.49 15.04
CA PRO A 66 -7.34 0.99 14.53
C PRO A 66 -6.21 1.16 15.54
N ASP A 67 -5.15 0.39 15.37
CA ASP A 67 -3.93 0.51 16.15
C ASP A 67 -3.30 1.90 16.01
N ASN A 68 -2.72 2.40 17.09
CA ASN A 68 -2.12 3.71 17.15
C ASN A 68 -0.58 3.63 17.19
N PRO A 69 0.12 4.61 16.60
CA PRO A 69 1.58 4.69 16.74
C PRO A 69 1.95 4.90 18.21
N SER A 70 3.14 4.46 18.57
CA SER A 70 3.66 4.57 19.94
C SER A 70 3.78 6.01 20.45
N GLU A 71 3.92 6.99 19.55
CA GLU A 71 3.91 8.42 19.84
C GLU A 71 2.81 9.10 19.03
N PRO A 72 1.93 9.87 19.70
CA PRO A 72 0.89 10.59 18.98
C PRO A 72 1.51 11.68 18.10
N PRO A 73 1.07 11.80 16.82
CA PRO A 73 1.52 12.89 15.95
C PRO A 73 1.13 14.28 16.48
N MET A 74 1.81 15.33 16.02
CA MET A 74 1.63 16.70 16.51
C MET A 74 0.19 17.18 16.40
N PHE A 75 -0.49 16.96 15.27
CA PHE A 75 -1.88 17.39 15.09
C PHE A 75 -2.83 16.71 16.09
N CYS A 76 -2.60 15.43 16.42
CA CYS A 76 -3.34 14.75 17.48
C CYS A 76 -3.16 15.43 18.84
N MET A 77 -1.94 15.90 19.16
CA MET A 77 -1.68 16.62 20.41
C MET A 77 -2.37 17.99 20.43
N VAL A 78 -2.41 18.69 19.28
CA VAL A 78 -3.18 19.94 19.15
C VAL A 78 -4.67 19.68 19.37
N LEU A 79 -5.24 18.66 18.71
CA LEU A 79 -6.65 18.30 18.91
C LEU A 79 -6.94 17.97 20.39
N ARG A 80 -6.11 17.15 21.04
CA ARG A 80 -6.25 16.85 22.47
C ARG A 80 -6.26 18.11 23.34
N LYS A 81 -5.32 19.02 23.10
CA LYS A 81 -5.23 20.28 23.84
C LYS A 81 -6.50 21.14 23.67
N HIS A 82 -7.11 21.14 22.48
CA HIS A 82 -8.13 22.11 22.12
C HIS A 82 -9.55 21.57 22.14
N ILE A 83 -9.78 20.26 21.90
CA ILE A 83 -11.12 19.69 21.77
C ILE A 83 -11.36 18.41 22.57
N GLU A 84 -10.37 17.84 23.26
CA GLU A 84 -10.60 16.74 24.21
C GLU A 84 -11.38 17.28 25.42
N THR A 85 -12.33 16.52 25.95
CA THR A 85 -13.31 16.88 26.96
C THR A 85 -14.45 17.81 26.52
N GLY A 86 -14.38 18.38 25.32
CA GLY A 86 -15.45 19.20 24.75
C GLY A 86 -16.71 18.37 24.43
N ARG A 87 -17.85 19.03 24.36
CA ARG A 87 -19.14 18.45 24.02
C ARG A 87 -19.49 18.79 22.57
N ILE A 88 -19.82 17.79 21.78
CA ILE A 88 -20.27 18.00 20.39
C ILE A 88 -21.63 18.71 20.44
N ALA A 89 -21.67 19.93 19.91
CA ALA A 89 -22.87 20.74 19.81
C ALA A 89 -23.72 20.30 18.62
N SER A 90 -23.10 20.12 17.46
CA SER A 90 -23.78 19.70 16.23
C SER A 90 -22.82 19.05 15.24
N VAL A 91 -23.38 18.26 14.32
CA VAL A 91 -22.71 17.79 13.10
C VAL A 91 -23.54 18.19 11.90
N ARG A 92 -22.96 18.94 11.00
CA ARG A 92 -23.68 19.46 9.83
C ARG A 92 -22.81 19.44 8.58
N GLN A 93 -23.46 19.41 7.44
CA GLN A 93 -22.82 19.61 6.13
C GLN A 93 -22.84 21.09 5.76
N TYR A 94 -21.78 21.57 5.11
CA TYR A 94 -21.74 22.90 4.52
C TYR A 94 -22.40 22.90 3.15
N SER A 95 -23.61 23.48 3.04
CA SER A 95 -24.45 23.41 1.84
C SER A 95 -24.58 21.93 1.37
N LEU A 96 -24.45 21.62 0.10
CA LEU A 96 -24.31 20.26 -0.43
C LEU A 96 -22.87 19.96 -0.89
N ASP A 97 -21.89 20.66 -0.35
CA ASP A 97 -20.48 20.39 -0.64
C ASP A 97 -19.94 19.23 0.22
N ARG A 98 -18.80 18.70 -0.13
CA ARG A 98 -18.13 17.60 0.57
C ARG A 98 -17.33 18.11 1.79
N LEU A 99 -17.98 18.91 2.61
CA LEU A 99 -17.47 19.49 3.84
C LEU A 99 -18.43 19.18 4.99
N ILE A 100 -17.97 18.39 5.95
CA ILE A 100 -18.66 18.14 7.23
C ILE A 100 -18.04 19.02 8.30
N ILE A 101 -18.86 19.63 9.13
CA ILE A 101 -18.49 20.49 10.25
C ILE A 101 -18.96 19.83 11.54
N ILE A 102 -18.07 19.63 12.49
CA ILE A 102 -18.39 19.21 13.85
C ILE A 102 -18.11 20.41 14.77
N ASP A 103 -19.17 20.99 15.31
CA ASP A 103 -19.07 22.08 16.27
C ASP A 103 -18.95 21.50 17.69
N ILE A 104 -18.00 22.01 18.47
CA ILE A 104 -17.63 21.46 19.78
C ILE A 104 -17.57 22.60 20.78
N ASP A 105 -18.38 22.49 21.84
CA ASP A 105 -18.53 23.47 22.89
C ASP A 105 -17.64 23.18 24.09
N PHE A 106 -17.08 24.23 24.64
CA PHE A 106 -16.29 24.25 25.86
C PHE A 106 -16.79 25.30 26.82
N LEU A 107 -16.74 25.00 28.09
CA LEU A 107 -16.94 26.00 29.12
C LEU A 107 -15.59 26.67 29.42
N SER A 108 -15.50 27.98 29.19
CA SER A 108 -14.31 28.76 29.54
C SER A 108 -14.21 28.93 31.07
N SER A 109 -13.03 29.33 31.53
CA SER A 109 -12.81 29.67 32.97
C SER A 109 -13.73 30.77 33.47
N GLY A 110 -14.27 31.60 32.59
CA GLY A 110 -15.24 32.65 32.89
C GLY A 110 -16.71 32.22 32.79
N GLY A 111 -17.02 30.93 32.61
CA GLY A 111 -18.37 30.39 32.47
C GLY A 111 -19.06 30.63 31.13
N GLN A 112 -18.35 31.17 30.13
CA GLN A 112 -18.85 31.37 28.76
C GLN A 112 -18.63 30.12 27.92
N ILE A 113 -19.59 29.82 27.05
CA ILE A 113 -19.43 28.77 26.04
C ILE A 113 -18.57 29.30 24.89
N ILE A 114 -17.51 28.57 24.56
CA ILE A 114 -16.66 28.80 23.40
C ILE A 114 -16.81 27.62 22.46
N THR A 115 -17.21 27.89 21.22
CA THR A 115 -17.37 26.86 20.19
C THR A 115 -16.11 26.81 19.31
N LYS A 116 -15.60 25.61 19.08
CA LYS A 116 -14.58 25.31 18.07
C LYS A 116 -15.14 24.37 17.04
N SER A 117 -14.79 24.61 15.79
CA SER A 117 -15.31 23.82 14.67
C SER A 117 -14.20 22.97 14.06
N LEU A 118 -14.47 21.69 13.89
CA LEU A 118 -13.63 20.76 13.15
C LEU A 118 -14.18 20.64 11.73
N MET A 119 -13.47 21.23 10.77
CA MET A 119 -13.81 21.22 9.35
C MET A 119 -13.20 20.00 8.70
N ILE A 120 -14.03 19.13 8.11
CA ILE A 120 -13.61 17.89 7.46
C ILE A 120 -13.95 17.95 5.99
N GLU A 121 -12.95 18.25 5.17
CA GLU A 121 -13.05 18.39 3.72
C GLU A 121 -12.71 17.05 3.05
N LEU A 122 -13.64 16.48 2.28
CA LEU A 122 -13.54 15.15 1.67
C LEU A 122 -13.43 15.25 0.13
N MET A 123 -12.30 15.79 -0.36
CA MET A 123 -12.09 16.15 -1.77
C MET A 123 -10.93 15.34 -2.41
N GLY A 124 -10.91 14.02 -2.21
CA GLY A 124 -9.88 13.15 -2.75
C GLY A 124 -8.48 13.59 -2.29
N LYS A 125 -7.59 13.90 -3.23
CA LYS A 125 -6.21 14.35 -2.91
C LYS A 125 -6.13 15.69 -2.16
N TYR A 126 -7.18 16.47 -2.16
CA TYR A 126 -7.27 17.77 -1.46
C TYR A 126 -7.99 17.67 -0.11
N SER A 127 -8.38 16.47 0.32
CA SER A 127 -9.03 16.26 1.61
C SER A 127 -8.15 16.76 2.77
N ASN A 128 -8.80 17.32 3.80
CA ASN A 128 -8.12 17.85 4.99
C ASN A 128 -9.03 17.78 6.24
N ILE A 129 -8.43 17.86 7.41
CA ILE A 129 -9.10 18.06 8.70
C ILE A 129 -8.49 19.31 9.32
N ILE A 130 -9.32 20.31 9.60
CA ILE A 130 -8.87 21.64 10.00
C ILE A 130 -9.61 22.03 11.29
N LEU A 131 -8.88 22.43 12.32
CA LEU A 131 -9.48 22.96 13.55
C LEU A 131 -9.53 24.49 13.46
N VAL A 132 -10.75 25.02 13.65
CA VAL A 132 -11.03 26.46 13.52
C VAL A 132 -11.68 26.97 14.80
N GLN A 133 -11.36 28.18 15.20
CA GLN A 133 -12.04 28.93 16.26
C GLN A 133 -12.17 30.39 15.81
N ASP A 134 -13.38 30.95 15.96
CA ASP A 134 -13.69 32.36 15.61
C ASP A 134 -13.26 32.71 14.16
N GLY A 135 -13.44 31.77 13.22
CA GLY A 135 -13.05 31.92 11.82
C GLY A 135 -11.55 31.73 11.55
N GLN A 136 -10.71 31.57 12.57
CA GLN A 136 -9.26 31.40 12.40
C GLN A 136 -8.83 29.96 12.54
N ILE A 137 -7.88 29.53 11.69
CA ILE A 137 -7.30 28.19 11.71
C ILE A 137 -6.36 28.06 12.93
N ILE A 138 -6.68 27.14 13.84
CA ILE A 138 -5.79 26.77 14.95
C ILE A 138 -4.67 25.86 14.42
N ASP A 139 -5.03 24.79 13.72
CA ASP A 139 -4.11 23.87 13.02
C ASP A 139 -4.86 22.99 12.02
N SER A 140 -4.12 22.22 11.21
CA SER A 140 -4.67 21.31 10.22
C SER A 140 -3.83 20.05 10.08
N LEU A 141 -4.47 18.95 9.69
CA LEU A 141 -3.79 17.67 9.43
C LEU A 141 -2.82 17.79 8.25
N ARG A 142 -3.20 18.58 7.22
CA ARG A 142 -2.35 18.89 6.06
C ARG A 142 -2.20 20.40 5.93
N LYS A 143 -0.99 20.88 6.09
CA LYS A 143 -0.68 22.31 5.90
C LYS A 143 -0.54 22.62 4.42
N VAL A 144 -1.25 23.65 3.95
CA VAL A 144 -1.24 24.08 2.55
C VAL A 144 -0.75 25.54 2.51
N GLY A 145 0.50 25.71 2.07
CA GLY A 145 1.11 27.04 1.89
C GLY A 145 0.88 27.59 0.49
N THR A 146 1.29 28.86 0.28
CA THR A 146 1.20 29.57 -1.00
C THR A 146 1.89 28.86 -2.17
N ASN A 147 2.96 28.10 -1.89
CA ASN A 147 3.65 27.30 -2.90
C ASN A 147 2.86 26.06 -3.35
N SER A 148 1.90 25.60 -2.53
CA SER A 148 1.12 24.39 -2.80
C SER A 148 -0.27 24.66 -3.37
N SER A 149 -0.81 25.85 -3.16
CA SER A 149 -2.10 26.30 -3.68
C SER A 149 -2.10 27.79 -3.95
N ARG A 150 -2.62 28.18 -5.14
CA ARG A 150 -2.84 29.59 -5.50
C ARG A 150 -4.24 30.08 -5.07
N ILE A 151 -5.14 29.15 -4.69
CA ILE A 151 -6.54 29.47 -4.43
C ILE A 151 -6.75 29.82 -2.95
N ARG A 152 -6.19 29.04 -2.03
CA ARG A 152 -6.30 29.27 -0.58
C ARG A 152 -5.14 28.66 0.19
N THR A 153 -4.81 29.24 1.32
CA THR A 153 -3.79 28.76 2.24
C THR A 153 -4.46 28.17 3.49
N ILE A 154 -3.92 27.05 3.99
CA ILE A 154 -4.40 26.41 5.22
C ILE A 154 -3.21 26.31 6.17
N LEU A 155 -2.98 27.38 6.92
CA LEU A 155 -1.89 27.51 7.88
C LEU A 155 -2.44 28.07 9.20
N PRO A 156 -1.85 27.71 10.35
CA PRO A 156 -2.22 28.27 11.65
C PRO A 156 -2.19 29.79 11.64
N GLY A 157 -3.23 30.42 12.22
CA GLY A 157 -3.39 31.86 12.31
C GLY A 157 -4.04 32.53 11.09
N ASN A 158 -4.21 31.80 9.97
CA ASN A 158 -4.94 32.34 8.81
C ASN A 158 -6.45 32.21 9.02
N GLU A 159 -7.21 33.10 8.37
CA GLU A 159 -8.66 32.96 8.28
C GLU A 159 -9.04 31.70 7.48
N TYR A 160 -10.00 30.94 7.99
CA TYR A 160 -10.53 29.78 7.28
C TYR A 160 -11.47 30.22 6.16
N GLN A 161 -11.13 29.86 4.95
CA GLN A 161 -11.99 30.02 3.79
C GLN A 161 -12.50 28.66 3.35
N PRO A 162 -13.82 28.45 3.18
CA PRO A 162 -14.35 27.20 2.66
C PRO A 162 -13.85 26.96 1.22
N PRO A 163 -13.94 25.72 0.72
CA PRO A 163 -13.70 25.46 -0.70
C PRO A 163 -14.50 26.40 -1.60
N PRO A 164 -13.95 26.80 -2.78
CA PRO A 164 -14.68 27.64 -3.71
C PRO A 164 -16.03 27.03 -4.06
N GLN A 165 -17.08 27.79 -3.89
CA GLN A 165 -18.42 27.37 -4.27
C GLN A 165 -18.50 27.13 -5.78
N GLN A 166 -19.24 26.08 -6.15
CA GLN A 166 -19.56 25.79 -7.53
C GLN A 166 -20.83 26.56 -7.89
N ASP A 167 -20.86 27.11 -9.09
CA ASP A 167 -22.03 27.83 -9.63
C ASP A 167 -23.08 26.80 -10.08
N LYS A 168 -23.74 26.14 -9.10
CA LYS A 168 -24.71 25.06 -9.30
C LYS A 168 -25.93 25.26 -8.41
N LEU A 169 -27.04 24.68 -8.82
CA LEU A 169 -28.33 24.83 -8.17
C LEU A 169 -28.51 23.81 -7.04
N ASN A 170 -28.94 24.29 -5.88
CA ASN A 170 -29.21 23.45 -4.70
C ASN A 170 -30.64 22.89 -4.79
N LEU A 171 -30.75 21.58 -5.02
CA LEU A 171 -32.05 20.88 -5.11
C LEU A 171 -32.86 20.90 -3.80
N LEU A 172 -32.22 21.12 -2.66
CA LEU A 172 -32.93 21.17 -1.37
C LEU A 172 -33.54 22.54 -1.10
N GLU A 173 -33.11 23.59 -1.80
CA GLU A 173 -33.53 24.97 -1.57
C GLU A 173 -34.37 25.53 -2.73
N LEU A 174 -34.08 25.11 -3.97
CA LEU A 174 -34.70 25.65 -5.17
C LEU A 174 -35.82 24.76 -5.73
N PRO A 175 -36.82 25.31 -6.42
CA PRO A 175 -37.81 24.56 -7.15
C PRO A 175 -37.18 23.66 -8.22
N LEU A 176 -37.70 22.45 -8.39
CA LEU A 176 -37.19 21.53 -9.42
C LEU A 176 -37.39 22.03 -10.84
N ASP A 177 -38.34 22.94 -11.05
CA ASP A 177 -38.56 23.59 -12.34
C ASP A 177 -37.38 24.44 -12.80
N ASP A 178 -36.70 25.12 -11.88
CA ASP A 178 -35.47 25.87 -12.17
C ASP A 178 -34.35 24.94 -12.60
N ILE A 179 -34.25 23.73 -11.97
CA ILE A 179 -33.28 22.69 -12.35
C ILE A 179 -33.58 22.21 -13.78
N ILE A 180 -34.85 21.85 -14.06
CA ILE A 180 -35.26 21.39 -15.40
C ILE A 180 -34.99 22.50 -16.47
N CYS A 181 -35.29 23.75 -16.17
CA CYS A 181 -34.98 24.85 -17.06
C CYS A 181 -33.47 24.96 -17.34
N SER A 182 -32.64 24.85 -16.31
CA SER A 182 -31.18 24.86 -16.46
C SER A 182 -30.64 23.65 -17.25
N LEU A 183 -31.26 22.47 -17.13
CA LEU A 183 -30.92 21.31 -17.95
C LEU A 183 -31.22 21.56 -19.44
N LYS A 184 -32.39 22.14 -19.77
CA LYS A 184 -32.79 22.46 -21.13
C LYS A 184 -31.82 23.43 -21.80
N ASN A 185 -31.11 24.25 -21.04
CA ASN A 185 -30.11 25.20 -21.55
C ASN A 185 -28.78 24.53 -21.96
N GLN A 186 -28.65 23.20 -21.88
CA GLN A 186 -27.43 22.42 -22.20
C GLN A 186 -27.70 21.37 -23.32
N PRO A 187 -28.21 21.74 -24.50
CA PRO A 187 -28.75 20.81 -25.51
C PRO A 187 -27.72 19.75 -25.98
N GLU A 188 -26.47 20.13 -26.11
CA GLU A 188 -25.39 19.23 -26.59
C GLU A 188 -24.82 18.29 -25.51
N GLU A 189 -25.12 18.53 -24.23
CA GLU A 189 -24.58 17.73 -23.15
C GLU A 189 -25.38 16.44 -22.98
N LYS A 190 -24.68 15.39 -22.48
CA LYS A 190 -25.31 14.13 -22.08
C LYS A 190 -26.06 14.33 -20.76
N LEU A 191 -27.21 13.67 -20.58
CA LEU A 191 -28.06 13.78 -19.38
C LEU A 191 -27.26 13.67 -18.07
N SER A 192 -26.44 12.64 -17.92
CA SER A 192 -25.63 12.48 -16.69
C SER A 192 -24.64 13.63 -16.48
N LYS A 193 -24.10 14.21 -17.55
CA LYS A 193 -23.16 15.35 -17.45
C LYS A 193 -23.88 16.65 -17.20
N ALA A 194 -25.04 16.86 -17.83
CA ALA A 194 -25.90 18.02 -17.57
C ALA A 194 -26.37 18.05 -16.10
N LEU A 195 -26.79 16.91 -15.55
CA LEU A 195 -27.12 16.77 -14.13
C LEU A 195 -25.93 17.12 -13.23
N LEU A 196 -24.74 16.62 -13.54
CA LEU A 196 -23.50 16.97 -12.83
C LEU A 196 -23.16 18.45 -12.87
N ASN A 197 -23.39 19.11 -13.99
CA ASN A 197 -23.09 20.53 -14.18
C ASN A 197 -24.11 21.43 -13.48
N THR A 198 -25.36 21.00 -13.41
CA THR A 198 -26.49 21.80 -12.89
C THR A 198 -26.69 21.62 -11.39
N CYS A 199 -26.67 20.39 -10.89
CA CYS A 199 -27.08 20.08 -9.53
C CYS A 199 -25.90 20.14 -8.55
N LEU A 200 -26.01 20.99 -7.53
CA LEU A 200 -25.03 21.07 -6.45
C LEU A 200 -24.99 19.75 -5.69
N GLY A 201 -23.79 19.28 -5.39
CA GLY A 201 -23.54 18.04 -4.65
C GLY A 201 -23.66 16.75 -5.45
N PHE A 202 -24.12 16.80 -6.70
CA PHE A 202 -24.17 15.60 -7.55
C PHE A 202 -22.78 15.09 -7.92
N GLY A 203 -22.61 13.79 -7.83
CA GLY A 203 -21.49 13.04 -8.38
C GLY A 203 -21.94 12.10 -9.51
N PRO A 204 -20.99 11.38 -10.14
CA PRO A 204 -21.32 10.47 -11.24
C PRO A 204 -22.30 9.35 -10.85
N VAL A 205 -22.29 8.93 -9.59
CA VAL A 205 -23.18 7.89 -9.06
C VAL A 205 -24.62 8.39 -9.03
N THR A 206 -24.87 9.53 -8.37
CA THR A 206 -26.20 10.12 -8.28
C THR A 206 -26.76 10.53 -9.63
N ALA A 207 -25.92 11.10 -10.51
CA ALA A 207 -26.36 11.49 -11.86
C ALA A 207 -26.81 10.28 -12.71
N LYS A 208 -26.12 9.16 -12.62
CA LYS A 208 -26.50 7.92 -13.31
C LYS A 208 -27.74 7.28 -12.71
N GLU A 209 -27.86 7.28 -11.38
CA GLU A 209 -29.06 6.80 -10.69
C GLU A 209 -30.29 7.62 -11.05
N THR A 210 -30.16 8.96 -11.13
CA THR A 210 -31.26 9.84 -11.59
C THR A 210 -31.68 9.53 -13.02
N ALA A 211 -30.74 9.34 -13.94
CA ALA A 211 -31.04 8.93 -15.31
C ALA A 211 -31.75 7.56 -15.35
N PHE A 212 -31.29 6.60 -14.58
CA PHE A 212 -31.93 5.29 -14.48
C PHE A 212 -33.37 5.37 -13.95
N LEU A 213 -33.57 6.12 -12.86
CA LEU A 213 -34.91 6.32 -12.26
C LEU A 213 -35.88 7.04 -13.20
N SER A 214 -35.36 7.88 -14.11
CA SER A 214 -36.19 8.51 -15.16
C SER A 214 -36.50 7.59 -16.35
N GLY A 215 -35.94 6.37 -16.37
CA GLY A 215 -36.08 5.44 -17.50
C GLY A 215 -35.24 5.80 -18.74
N LEU A 216 -34.31 6.75 -18.61
CA LEU A 216 -33.53 7.31 -19.72
C LEU A 216 -32.06 6.81 -19.71
N PRO A 217 -31.44 6.62 -20.89
CA PRO A 217 -30.01 6.34 -20.96
C PRO A 217 -29.18 7.51 -20.41
N ALA A 218 -28.22 7.23 -19.53
CA ALA A 218 -27.36 8.27 -18.94
C ALA A 218 -26.53 9.09 -19.98
N ASN A 219 -26.33 8.55 -21.18
CA ASN A 219 -25.58 9.13 -22.28
C ASN A 219 -26.44 9.78 -23.37
N ILE A 220 -27.78 9.82 -23.22
CA ILE A 220 -28.69 10.53 -24.13
C ILE A 220 -28.39 12.03 -24.08
N LYS A 221 -28.43 12.71 -25.21
CA LYS A 221 -28.27 14.19 -25.27
C LYS A 221 -29.54 14.88 -24.86
N ILE A 222 -29.42 16.04 -24.20
CA ILE A 222 -30.54 16.83 -23.71
C ILE A 222 -31.47 17.25 -24.87
N GLN A 223 -30.91 17.57 -26.06
CA GLN A 223 -31.71 17.94 -27.26
C GLN A 223 -32.58 16.79 -27.82
N GLU A 224 -32.32 15.56 -27.44
CA GLU A 224 -33.06 14.39 -27.87
C GLU A 224 -34.28 14.09 -26.96
N LEU A 225 -34.41 14.82 -25.83
CA LEU A 225 -35.44 14.65 -24.83
C LEU A 225 -36.70 15.47 -25.16
N ASP A 226 -37.85 14.88 -24.93
CA ASP A 226 -39.15 15.56 -25.03
C ASP A 226 -39.68 16.03 -23.65
N GLU A 227 -40.86 16.66 -23.62
CA GLU A 227 -41.48 17.15 -22.38
C GLU A 227 -41.87 16.01 -21.41
N ALA A 228 -42.19 14.82 -21.90
CA ALA A 228 -42.50 13.67 -21.07
C ALA A 228 -41.24 13.13 -20.38
N ASP A 229 -40.09 13.15 -21.09
CA ASP A 229 -38.80 12.82 -20.55
C ASP A 229 -38.38 13.77 -19.43
N PHE A 230 -38.57 15.08 -19.61
CA PHE A 230 -38.30 16.06 -18.56
C PHE A 230 -39.24 15.91 -17.37
N ALA A 231 -40.50 15.50 -17.56
CA ALA A 231 -41.39 15.14 -16.44
C ALA A 231 -40.88 13.92 -15.68
N SER A 232 -40.36 12.89 -16.38
CA SER A 232 -39.76 11.71 -15.77
C SER A 232 -38.49 12.05 -14.99
N ILE A 233 -37.62 12.92 -15.53
CA ILE A 233 -36.44 13.44 -14.82
C ILE A 233 -36.86 14.19 -13.54
N ARG A 234 -37.92 15.01 -13.60
CA ARG A 234 -38.43 15.73 -12.42
C ARG A 234 -38.86 14.75 -11.32
N GLU A 235 -39.60 13.68 -11.66
CA GLU A 235 -40.03 12.67 -10.70
C GLU A 235 -38.81 11.92 -10.11
N ALA A 236 -37.81 11.58 -10.93
CA ALA A 236 -36.56 10.99 -10.46
C ALA A 236 -35.82 11.92 -9.47
N LEU A 237 -35.74 13.22 -9.77
CA LEU A 237 -35.16 14.21 -8.85
C LEU A 237 -35.95 14.34 -7.54
N LYS A 238 -37.30 14.31 -7.59
CA LYS A 238 -38.15 14.26 -6.37
C LYS A 238 -37.81 13.06 -5.51
N HIS A 239 -37.62 11.88 -6.14
CA HIS A 239 -37.24 10.67 -5.43
C HIS A 239 -35.88 10.81 -4.74
N ILE A 240 -34.88 11.35 -5.42
CA ILE A 240 -33.56 11.63 -4.83
C ILE A 240 -33.68 12.61 -3.66
N VAL A 241 -34.39 13.74 -3.83
CA VAL A 241 -34.60 14.75 -2.77
C VAL A 241 -35.29 14.14 -1.55
N LYS A 242 -36.31 13.28 -1.75
CA LYS A 242 -36.97 12.58 -0.67
C LYS A 242 -36.00 11.69 0.11
N ASN A 243 -35.23 10.86 -0.58
CA ASN A 243 -34.25 9.97 0.06
C ASN A 243 -33.14 10.72 0.81
N VAL A 244 -32.83 11.96 0.39
CA VAL A 244 -31.82 12.80 1.03
C VAL A 244 -32.37 13.50 2.27
N ARG A 245 -33.61 14.00 2.22
CA ARG A 245 -34.28 14.68 3.35
C ARG A 245 -34.78 13.72 4.43
N GLU A 246 -35.27 12.57 4.00
CA GLU A 246 -35.79 11.51 4.83
C GLU A 246 -34.99 10.25 4.56
N PRO A 247 -33.76 10.12 5.12
CA PRO A 247 -32.92 8.97 4.84
C PRO A 247 -33.65 7.67 5.18
N ALA A 248 -33.91 6.86 4.16
CA ALA A 248 -34.33 5.49 4.38
C ALA A 248 -33.17 4.72 5.05
N ASP A 249 -33.47 3.72 5.88
CA ASP A 249 -32.48 2.86 6.54
C ASP A 249 -31.80 1.91 5.53
N THR A 250 -31.44 2.43 4.33
CA THR A 250 -30.86 1.63 3.25
C THR A 250 -29.83 2.46 2.47
N SER A 251 -28.58 2.28 2.81
CA SER A 251 -27.45 2.72 1.99
C SER A 251 -26.91 1.53 1.19
N ALA A 252 -26.21 1.77 0.07
CA ALA A 252 -25.82 0.71 -0.85
C ALA A 252 -24.37 0.78 -1.35
N ILE A 253 -23.79 -0.41 -1.55
CA ILE A 253 -22.53 -0.63 -2.26
C ILE A 253 -22.81 -1.47 -3.50
N ALA A 254 -22.28 -1.07 -4.65
CA ALA A 254 -22.23 -1.90 -5.85
C ALA A 254 -20.82 -2.48 -6.05
N LEU A 255 -20.74 -3.78 -6.32
CA LEU A 255 -19.50 -4.53 -6.55
C LEU A 255 -19.51 -5.16 -7.94
N ASP A 256 -18.35 -5.24 -8.58
CA ASP A 256 -18.16 -6.04 -9.79
C ASP A 256 -18.08 -7.56 -9.49
N LYS A 257 -17.98 -8.37 -10.53
CA LYS A 257 -17.84 -9.83 -10.43
C LYS A 257 -16.63 -10.30 -9.60
N ASN A 258 -15.63 -9.47 -9.43
CA ASN A 258 -14.43 -9.77 -8.67
C ASN A 258 -14.50 -9.20 -7.22
N GLY A 259 -15.67 -8.70 -6.79
CA GLY A 259 -15.85 -8.08 -5.49
C GLY A 259 -15.25 -6.69 -5.36
N LYS A 260 -14.83 -6.06 -6.45
CA LYS A 260 -14.25 -4.72 -6.45
C LYS A 260 -15.34 -3.66 -6.37
N LEU A 261 -15.12 -2.65 -5.54
CA LEU A 261 -16.03 -1.55 -5.32
C LEU A 261 -16.25 -0.70 -6.59
N LEU A 262 -17.50 -0.62 -7.07
CA LEU A 262 -17.93 0.18 -8.22
C LEU A 262 -18.57 1.50 -7.81
N ALA A 263 -19.47 1.47 -6.82
CA ALA A 263 -20.24 2.64 -6.37
C ALA A 263 -20.62 2.53 -4.89
N THR A 264 -20.84 3.69 -4.26
CA THR A 264 -21.41 3.82 -2.91
C THR A 264 -22.42 4.96 -2.92
N ALA A 265 -23.56 4.78 -2.26
CA ALA A 265 -24.59 5.82 -2.08
C ALA A 265 -25.27 5.70 -0.73
N SER A 266 -25.75 6.82 -0.21
CA SER A 266 -26.56 6.88 1.02
C SER A 266 -28.05 6.54 0.79
N PHE A 267 -28.37 6.01 -0.37
CA PHE A 267 -29.70 5.61 -0.81
C PHE A 267 -29.59 4.33 -1.66
N PRO A 268 -30.71 3.61 -1.93
CA PRO A 268 -30.72 2.43 -2.77
C PRO A 268 -30.17 2.71 -4.17
N LEU A 269 -29.32 1.82 -4.69
CA LEU A 269 -28.74 1.89 -6.03
C LEU A 269 -29.38 0.87 -6.95
N HIS A 270 -29.71 1.26 -8.19
CA HIS A 270 -30.33 0.42 -9.21
C HIS A 270 -29.53 0.40 -10.52
N TYR A 271 -28.98 1.56 -10.96
CA TYR A 271 -28.34 1.70 -12.26
C TYR A 271 -27.17 0.73 -12.53
N PRO A 272 -26.37 0.30 -11.55
CA PRO A 272 -25.24 -0.59 -11.84
C PRO A 272 -25.65 -2.01 -12.24
N SER A 273 -26.89 -2.43 -11.90
CA SER A 273 -27.40 -3.79 -12.17
C SER A 273 -28.07 -3.96 -13.54
N THR A 274 -28.21 -2.86 -14.32
CA THR A 274 -28.86 -2.94 -15.64
C THR A 274 -27.93 -3.46 -16.73
N GLY A 275 -28.27 -4.62 -17.27
CA GLY A 275 -27.59 -5.21 -18.44
C GLY A 275 -26.32 -6.01 -18.14
N ASP A 276 -25.83 -6.00 -16.92
CA ASP A 276 -24.67 -6.80 -16.50
C ASP A 276 -25.03 -7.67 -15.27
N THR A 277 -25.24 -8.96 -15.47
CA THR A 277 -25.54 -9.95 -14.42
C THR A 277 -24.35 -10.15 -13.45
N SER A 278 -23.24 -9.51 -13.69
CA SER A 278 -22.01 -9.61 -12.88
C SER A 278 -21.89 -8.58 -11.76
N VAL A 279 -22.86 -7.66 -11.62
CA VAL A 279 -22.86 -6.65 -10.55
C VAL A 279 -23.73 -7.09 -9.38
N SER A 280 -23.17 -7.08 -8.16
CA SER A 280 -23.91 -7.33 -6.93
C SER A 280 -24.10 -6.04 -6.15
N ILE A 281 -25.30 -5.84 -5.55
CA ILE A 281 -25.62 -4.71 -4.70
C ILE A 281 -25.79 -5.22 -3.27
N LEU A 282 -25.03 -4.62 -2.34
CA LEU A 282 -25.14 -4.86 -0.90
C LEU A 282 -25.85 -3.67 -0.26
N SER A 283 -26.88 -3.92 0.53
CA SER A 283 -27.62 -2.90 1.28
C SER A 283 -27.21 -2.91 2.76
N PHE A 284 -27.26 -1.74 3.40
CA PHE A 284 -26.87 -1.54 4.80
C PHE A 284 -27.89 -0.64 5.52
N ASP A 285 -28.15 -0.94 6.79
CA ASP A 285 -29.10 -0.19 7.62
C ASP A 285 -28.57 1.19 8.04
N THR A 286 -27.25 1.42 7.96
CA THR A 286 -26.61 2.70 8.27
C THR A 286 -25.54 3.04 7.24
N ILE A 287 -25.36 4.34 7.01
CA ILE A 287 -24.32 4.85 6.10
C ILE A 287 -22.93 4.56 6.69
N SER A 288 -22.78 4.62 8.00
CA SER A 288 -21.52 4.27 8.68
C SER A 288 -21.12 2.81 8.47
N ALA A 289 -22.06 1.85 8.54
CA ALA A 289 -21.79 0.44 8.27
C ALA A 289 -21.37 0.23 6.80
N MET A 290 -22.06 0.88 5.86
CA MET A 290 -21.73 0.88 4.44
C MET A 290 -20.32 1.42 4.21
N LEU A 291 -19.97 2.58 4.79
CA LEU A 291 -18.62 3.19 4.63
C LEU A 291 -17.53 2.35 5.28
N SER A 292 -17.79 1.70 6.42
CA SER A 292 -16.86 0.75 7.04
C SER A 292 -16.56 -0.43 6.10
N LYS A 293 -17.61 -1.01 5.48
CA LYS A 293 -17.44 -2.08 4.48
C LYS A 293 -16.70 -1.61 3.23
N ALA A 294 -17.05 -0.43 2.70
CA ALA A 294 -16.38 0.17 1.54
C ALA A 294 -14.89 0.43 1.82
N SER A 295 -14.57 0.90 3.04
CA SER A 295 -13.20 1.10 3.48
C SER A 295 -12.41 -0.21 3.53
N ALA A 296 -12.98 -1.27 4.07
CA ALA A 296 -12.37 -2.59 4.12
C ALA A 296 -12.08 -3.15 2.72
N LEU A 297 -13.04 -3.03 1.79
CA LEU A 297 -12.89 -3.45 0.38
C LEU A 297 -11.84 -2.61 -0.40
N SER A 298 -11.60 -1.37 0.01
CA SER A 298 -10.60 -0.48 -0.62
C SER A 298 -9.19 -0.62 -0.02
N GLY A 299 -8.89 -1.72 0.66
CA GLY A 299 -7.58 -1.98 1.30
C GLY A 299 -7.49 -1.56 2.76
N GLY A 300 -8.61 -1.24 3.40
CA GLY A 300 -8.70 -0.94 4.84
C GLY A 300 -7.92 0.31 5.28
N TYR A 301 -7.65 0.39 6.58
CA TYR A 301 -6.85 1.48 7.15
C TYR A 301 -5.36 1.21 6.97
N GLN A 302 -4.63 2.20 6.46
CA GLN A 302 -3.18 2.09 6.33
C GLN A 302 -2.52 1.98 7.70
N LEU A 303 -1.70 0.94 7.86
CA LEU A 303 -0.92 0.75 9.08
C LEU A 303 0.11 1.87 9.27
N PRO A 304 0.33 2.34 10.50
CA PRO A 304 1.35 3.33 10.80
C PRO A 304 2.72 2.87 10.29
N ASP A 305 3.48 3.82 9.72
CA ASP A 305 4.85 3.61 9.21
C ASP A 305 5.02 2.59 8.07
N ARG A 306 3.99 1.83 7.68
CA ARG A 306 4.08 0.84 6.59
C ARG A 306 4.61 1.45 5.30
N ASP A 307 4.02 2.55 4.83
CA ASP A 307 4.44 3.23 3.59
C ASP A 307 5.86 3.80 3.68
N ARG A 308 6.28 4.21 4.89
CA ARG A 308 7.64 4.69 5.14
C ARG A 308 8.64 3.56 4.96
N PHE A 309 8.36 2.40 5.55
CA PHE A 309 9.25 1.24 5.45
C PHE A 309 9.22 0.62 4.06
N GLN A 310 8.07 0.57 3.39
CA GLN A 310 8.00 0.13 2.00
C GLN A 310 8.89 0.99 1.08
N ARG A 311 8.83 2.32 1.22
CA ARG A 311 9.72 3.22 0.46
C ARG A 311 11.18 3.04 0.80
N LEU A 312 11.52 2.85 2.09
CA LEU A 312 12.87 2.58 2.53
C LEU A 312 13.42 1.31 1.89
N VAL A 313 12.70 0.19 2.04
CA VAL A 313 13.09 -1.12 1.48
C VAL A 313 13.22 -1.06 -0.03
N LYS A 314 12.27 -0.45 -0.73
CA LYS A 314 12.32 -0.27 -2.19
C LYS A 314 13.54 0.54 -2.65
N ASN A 315 13.89 1.61 -1.92
CA ASN A 315 15.07 2.41 -2.24
C ASN A 315 16.37 1.63 -2.02
N GLU A 316 16.48 0.87 -0.93
CA GLU A 316 17.66 0.04 -0.67
C GLU A 316 17.76 -1.11 -1.68
N LEU A 317 16.63 -1.73 -2.06
CA LEU A 317 16.56 -2.75 -3.10
C LEU A 317 17.07 -2.20 -4.45
N SER A 318 16.57 -1.03 -4.88
CA SER A 318 17.03 -0.39 -6.12
C SER A 318 18.52 -0.04 -6.09
N LYS A 319 19.07 0.35 -4.94
CA LYS A 319 20.52 0.57 -4.78
C LYS A 319 21.31 -0.72 -4.96
N ALA A 320 20.83 -1.83 -4.37
CA ALA A 320 21.47 -3.13 -4.49
C ALA A 320 21.40 -3.66 -5.95
N GLU A 321 20.25 -3.53 -6.62
CA GLU A 321 20.07 -3.90 -8.03
C GLU A 321 20.96 -3.09 -8.98
N ASN A 322 21.15 -1.80 -8.72
CA ASN A 322 22.05 -0.96 -9.52
C ASN A 322 23.52 -1.30 -9.24
N LYS A 323 23.84 -1.70 -8.00
CA LYS A 323 25.19 -2.12 -7.64
C LYS A 323 25.55 -3.44 -8.35
N ILE A 324 24.64 -4.42 -8.40
CA ILE A 324 24.94 -5.70 -9.05
C ILE A 324 25.18 -5.52 -10.55
N LYS A 325 24.43 -4.65 -11.23
CA LYS A 325 24.66 -4.33 -12.66
C LYS A 325 26.07 -3.77 -12.91
N LYS A 326 26.54 -2.86 -12.04
CA LYS A 326 27.90 -2.32 -12.14
C LYS A 326 28.96 -3.40 -11.91
N LEU A 327 28.73 -4.30 -10.94
CA LEU A 327 29.65 -5.41 -10.68
C LEU A 327 29.68 -6.40 -11.85
N ASP A 328 28.57 -6.62 -12.56
CA ASP A 328 28.51 -7.45 -13.77
C ASP A 328 29.34 -6.83 -14.91
N GLU A 329 29.25 -5.50 -15.10
CA GLU A 329 30.07 -4.75 -16.08
C GLU A 329 31.56 -4.83 -15.74
N GLU A 330 31.94 -4.71 -14.45
CA GLU A 330 33.30 -4.82 -13.97
C GLU A 330 33.86 -6.24 -14.15
N ILE A 331 33.07 -7.29 -13.96
CA ILE A 331 33.46 -8.68 -14.22
C ILE A 331 33.74 -8.87 -15.70
N SER A 332 32.84 -8.41 -16.58
CA SER A 332 33.01 -8.52 -18.03
C SER A 332 34.27 -7.79 -18.50
N ALA A 333 34.61 -6.63 -17.92
CA ALA A 333 35.84 -5.93 -18.19
C ALA A 333 37.08 -6.67 -17.68
N SER A 334 36.95 -7.49 -16.63
CA SER A 334 38.02 -8.27 -16.02
C SER A 334 38.32 -9.59 -16.77
N ASP A 335 37.41 -10.04 -17.66
CA ASP A 335 37.60 -11.26 -18.46
C ASP A 335 38.81 -11.18 -19.42
N ASN A 336 39.27 -9.98 -19.72
CA ASN A 336 40.48 -9.76 -20.50
C ASN A 336 41.81 -10.02 -19.73
N ALA A 337 41.73 -10.45 -18.46
CA ALA A 337 42.95 -10.70 -17.68
C ALA A 337 43.85 -11.76 -18.33
N GLU A 338 43.25 -12.82 -18.86
CA GLU A 338 43.99 -13.92 -19.48
C GLU A 338 44.79 -13.49 -20.73
N GLU A 339 44.30 -12.50 -21.45
CA GLU A 339 45.03 -11.89 -22.60
C GLU A 339 46.37 -11.28 -22.15
N PHE A 340 46.39 -10.63 -20.97
CA PHE A 340 47.67 -10.08 -20.45
C PHE A 340 48.64 -11.19 -20.04
N ARG A 341 48.16 -12.33 -19.53
CA ARG A 341 48.99 -13.49 -19.21
C ARG A 341 49.57 -14.08 -20.48
N ILE A 342 48.74 -14.35 -21.49
CA ILE A 342 49.16 -14.88 -22.79
C ILE A 342 50.22 -13.96 -23.43
N LYS A 343 49.99 -12.65 -23.42
CA LYS A 343 50.97 -11.67 -23.94
C LYS A 343 52.29 -11.68 -23.16
N ALA A 344 52.23 -11.81 -21.82
CA ALA A 344 53.40 -11.88 -20.96
C ALA A 344 54.21 -13.16 -21.20
N ASP A 345 53.56 -14.32 -21.31
CA ASP A 345 54.15 -15.62 -21.55
C ASP A 345 54.85 -15.65 -22.93
N ASN A 346 54.16 -15.14 -23.96
CA ASN A 346 54.75 -14.98 -25.29
C ASN A 346 55.98 -14.07 -25.26
N LEU A 347 55.86 -12.88 -24.67
CA LEU A 347 56.96 -11.91 -24.59
C LEU A 347 58.13 -12.48 -23.78
N MET A 348 57.89 -13.26 -22.73
CA MET A 348 58.94 -13.92 -21.94
C MET A 348 59.66 -14.97 -22.74
N THR A 349 58.97 -15.77 -23.56
CA THR A 349 59.55 -16.81 -24.41
C THR A 349 60.47 -16.22 -25.44
N TYR A 350 60.12 -15.12 -26.07
CA TYR A 350 60.89 -14.46 -27.10
C TYR A 350 61.89 -13.40 -26.59
N GLN A 351 62.02 -13.17 -25.27
CA GLN A 351 62.76 -12.04 -24.69
C GLN A 351 64.27 -12.00 -25.13
N TYR A 352 64.89 -13.13 -25.36
CA TYR A 352 66.27 -13.18 -25.77
C TYR A 352 66.45 -12.73 -27.22
N SER A 353 65.54 -13.07 -28.12
CA SER A 353 65.60 -12.67 -29.54
C SER A 353 65.17 -11.19 -29.74
N LEU A 354 64.52 -10.60 -28.74
CA LEU A 354 63.97 -9.24 -28.77
C LEU A 354 64.79 -8.23 -27.95
N LYS A 355 66.03 -8.58 -27.52
CA LYS A 355 66.84 -7.81 -26.57
C LYS A 355 67.17 -6.37 -27.00
N ASP A 356 67.22 -6.12 -28.30
CA ASP A 356 67.57 -4.83 -28.90
C ASP A 356 66.38 -4.17 -29.62
N HIS A 357 65.13 -4.63 -29.31
CA HIS A 357 63.95 -4.14 -30.01
C HIS A 357 63.45 -2.84 -29.38
N ALA A 358 63.26 -1.81 -30.21
CA ALA A 358 62.88 -0.45 -29.77
C ALA A 358 61.46 -0.02 -30.24
N ASP A 359 60.71 -0.94 -30.85
CA ASP A 359 59.38 -0.62 -31.42
C ASP A 359 58.28 -0.56 -30.36
N ALA A 360 57.21 0.18 -30.68
CA ALA A 360 56.04 0.34 -29.79
C ALA A 360 55.16 -0.91 -29.72
N SER A 361 55.30 -1.86 -30.68
CA SER A 361 54.64 -3.17 -30.67
C SER A 361 55.51 -4.20 -31.36
N ILE A 362 55.28 -5.45 -30.98
CA ILE A 362 55.92 -6.61 -31.63
C ILE A 362 54.86 -7.63 -32.01
N THR A 363 55.14 -8.35 -33.12
CA THR A 363 54.28 -9.48 -33.52
C THR A 363 55.12 -10.74 -33.41
N VAL A 364 54.66 -11.71 -32.62
CA VAL A 364 55.29 -13.00 -32.40
C VAL A 364 54.31 -14.13 -32.65
N THR A 365 54.80 -15.34 -32.95
CA THR A 365 53.95 -16.51 -33.05
C THR A 365 53.43 -16.87 -31.66
N ASP A 366 52.10 -17.01 -31.52
CA ASP A 366 51.48 -17.33 -30.22
C ASP A 366 51.85 -18.76 -29.80
N ILE A 367 52.53 -18.89 -28.66
CA ILE A 367 52.95 -20.19 -28.10
C ILE A 367 51.80 -21.10 -27.72
N TYR A 368 50.59 -20.56 -27.61
CA TYR A 368 49.34 -21.29 -27.29
C TYR A 368 48.52 -21.64 -28.55
N SER A 369 48.92 -21.15 -29.74
CA SER A 369 48.23 -21.44 -30.99
C SER A 369 48.73 -22.75 -31.61
N GLU A 370 47.84 -23.71 -31.78
CA GLU A 370 48.15 -24.96 -32.52
C GLU A 370 48.33 -24.73 -34.03
N THR A 371 47.78 -23.64 -34.55
CA THR A 371 47.80 -23.26 -35.97
C THR A 371 48.93 -22.29 -36.34
N GLY A 372 49.72 -21.84 -35.34
CA GLY A 372 50.82 -20.90 -35.56
C GLY A 372 50.37 -19.45 -35.80
N GLU A 373 49.23 -19.07 -35.28
CA GLU A 373 48.72 -17.69 -35.37
C GLU A 373 49.68 -16.71 -34.67
N SER A 374 49.72 -15.47 -35.19
CA SER A 374 50.55 -14.41 -34.64
C SER A 374 49.78 -13.56 -33.65
N ILE A 375 50.44 -13.17 -32.57
CA ILE A 375 49.92 -12.25 -31.56
C ILE A 375 50.71 -10.94 -31.55
N GLU A 376 49.99 -9.81 -31.60
CA GLU A 376 50.57 -8.48 -31.45
C GLU A 376 50.62 -8.06 -29.99
N ILE A 377 51.79 -7.65 -29.49
CA ILE A 377 52.01 -7.23 -28.12
C ILE A 377 52.51 -5.78 -28.12
N LYS A 378 51.74 -4.88 -27.54
CA LYS A 378 52.13 -3.47 -27.34
C LYS A 378 53.14 -3.35 -26.21
N LEU A 379 54.23 -2.61 -26.45
CA LEU A 379 55.31 -2.38 -25.50
C LEU A 379 55.35 -0.91 -25.05
N ASP A 380 55.75 -0.68 -23.81
CA ASP A 380 56.19 0.64 -23.35
C ASP A 380 57.69 0.78 -23.71
N GLN A 381 58.00 1.64 -24.67
CA GLN A 381 59.33 1.88 -25.16
C GLN A 381 60.32 2.40 -24.10
N ARG A 382 59.82 2.91 -22.98
CA ARG A 382 60.63 3.39 -21.84
C ARG A 382 61.12 2.25 -20.96
N LEU A 383 60.60 1.04 -21.15
CA LEU A 383 60.84 -0.14 -20.34
C LEU A 383 61.62 -1.18 -21.18
N THR A 384 62.49 -1.92 -20.53
CA THR A 384 63.11 -3.10 -21.14
C THR A 384 62.06 -4.19 -21.40
N ILE A 385 62.34 -5.17 -22.26
CA ILE A 385 61.46 -6.30 -22.53
C ILE A 385 61.08 -7.01 -21.23
N SER A 386 62.06 -7.28 -20.35
CA SER A 386 61.81 -7.90 -19.04
C SER A 386 60.91 -7.06 -18.15
N GLN A 387 61.04 -5.74 -18.18
CA GLN A 387 60.15 -4.83 -17.43
C GLN A 387 58.74 -4.79 -18.04
N ASN A 388 58.57 -4.88 -19.36
CA ASN A 388 57.30 -5.02 -20.04
C ASN A 388 56.62 -6.35 -19.66
N VAL A 389 57.33 -7.48 -19.62
CA VAL A 389 56.85 -8.77 -19.11
C VAL A 389 56.30 -8.62 -17.69
N GLN A 390 57.11 -8.04 -16.78
CA GLN A 390 56.67 -7.80 -15.38
C GLN A 390 55.43 -6.89 -15.28
N SER A 391 55.32 -5.88 -16.14
CA SER A 391 54.20 -4.98 -16.22
C SER A 391 52.91 -5.71 -16.64
N LEU A 392 52.98 -6.60 -17.63
CA LEU A 392 51.88 -7.43 -18.11
C LEU A 392 51.41 -8.41 -17.03
N TYR A 393 52.33 -9.11 -16.34
CA TYR A 393 51.97 -9.98 -15.22
C TYR A 393 51.35 -9.20 -14.05
N LYS A 394 51.86 -8.01 -13.72
CA LYS A 394 51.24 -7.14 -12.69
C LYS A 394 49.82 -6.76 -13.07
N LYS A 395 49.54 -6.48 -14.35
CA LYS A 395 48.18 -6.20 -14.84
C LYS A 395 47.27 -7.44 -14.69
N TYR A 396 47.76 -8.61 -15.11
CA TYR A 396 47.08 -9.89 -14.95
C TYR A 396 46.69 -10.14 -13.49
N ASP A 397 47.67 -10.10 -12.58
CA ASP A 397 47.47 -10.35 -11.15
C ASP A 397 46.47 -9.36 -10.53
N LYS A 398 46.55 -8.08 -10.91
CA LYS A 398 45.63 -7.04 -10.46
C LYS A 398 44.19 -7.34 -10.90
N LEU A 399 43.98 -7.71 -12.16
CA LEU A 399 42.67 -8.02 -12.70
C LEU A 399 42.10 -9.32 -12.09
N LYS A 400 42.93 -10.36 -11.95
CA LYS A 400 42.54 -11.63 -11.35
C LYS A 400 42.09 -11.48 -9.91
N ARG A 401 42.87 -10.77 -9.05
CA ARG A 401 42.50 -10.49 -7.65
C ARG A 401 41.28 -9.59 -7.60
N GLY A 402 41.17 -8.61 -8.51
CA GLY A 402 39.98 -7.76 -8.62
C GLY A 402 38.72 -8.59 -8.88
N LYS A 403 38.79 -9.53 -9.83
CA LYS A 403 37.65 -10.41 -10.16
C LYS A 403 37.17 -11.24 -8.96
N GLU A 404 38.05 -11.79 -8.14
CA GLU A 404 37.69 -12.53 -6.94
C GLU A 404 36.94 -11.66 -5.94
N ILE A 405 37.42 -10.42 -5.72
CA ILE A 405 36.74 -9.46 -4.81
C ILE A 405 35.38 -9.06 -5.38
N ILE A 406 35.25 -8.82 -6.67
CA ILE A 406 34.00 -8.46 -7.34
C ILE A 406 32.99 -9.62 -7.22
N LEU A 407 33.40 -10.88 -7.42
CA LEU A 407 32.54 -12.05 -7.27
C LEU A 407 32.02 -12.19 -5.84
N GLN A 408 32.86 -11.94 -4.82
CA GLN A 408 32.43 -11.94 -3.43
C GLN A 408 31.42 -10.83 -3.16
N GLN A 409 31.65 -9.61 -3.68
CA GLN A 409 30.70 -8.49 -3.54
C GLN A 409 29.39 -8.76 -4.28
N GLN A 410 29.43 -9.43 -5.43
CA GLN A 410 28.27 -9.83 -6.20
C GLN A 410 27.42 -10.84 -5.43
N ALA A 411 28.04 -11.86 -4.82
CA ALA A 411 27.35 -12.82 -3.97
C ALA A 411 26.65 -12.12 -2.80
N GLN A 412 27.37 -11.26 -2.06
CA GLN A 412 26.79 -10.46 -0.98
C GLN A 412 25.64 -9.57 -1.44
N CYS A 413 25.75 -8.96 -2.62
CA CYS A 413 24.71 -8.11 -3.16
C CYS A 413 23.44 -8.90 -3.54
N ARG A 414 23.58 -10.12 -4.05
CA ARG A 414 22.45 -11.03 -4.30
C ARG A 414 21.74 -11.42 -3.02
N ASP A 415 22.50 -11.71 -1.96
CA ASP A 415 21.94 -11.99 -0.63
C ASP A 415 21.17 -10.79 -0.07
N ASP A 416 21.69 -9.57 -0.27
CA ASP A 416 21.02 -8.33 0.12
C ASP A 416 19.69 -8.15 -0.65
N ILE A 417 19.69 -8.40 -1.96
CA ILE A 417 18.49 -8.31 -2.81
C ILE A 417 17.44 -9.32 -2.35
N ASN A 418 17.81 -10.57 -2.14
CA ASN A 418 16.88 -11.60 -1.68
C ASN A 418 16.28 -11.24 -0.32
N TYR A 419 17.12 -10.81 0.63
CA TYR A 419 16.69 -10.39 1.96
C TYR A 419 15.71 -9.20 1.93
N LEU A 420 16.04 -8.13 1.18
CA LEU A 420 15.19 -6.96 1.03
C LEU A 420 13.88 -7.27 0.29
N SER A 421 13.92 -8.17 -0.70
CA SER A 421 12.72 -8.64 -1.40
C SER A 421 11.78 -9.42 -0.49
N THR A 422 12.30 -10.25 0.43
CA THR A 422 11.48 -10.92 1.45
C THR A 422 10.84 -9.90 2.41
N MET A 423 11.58 -8.85 2.80
CA MET A 423 11.01 -7.75 3.60
C MET A 423 9.90 -7.00 2.86
N GLU A 424 10.04 -6.79 1.54
CA GLU A 424 9.00 -6.17 0.71
C GLU A 424 7.71 -7.00 0.75
N VAL A 425 7.80 -8.32 0.60
CA VAL A 425 6.65 -9.24 0.74
C VAL A 425 6.05 -9.16 2.15
N SER A 426 6.88 -9.22 3.20
CA SER A 426 6.42 -9.14 4.59
C SER A 426 5.66 -7.82 4.88
N LEU A 427 6.14 -6.70 4.35
CA LEU A 427 5.45 -5.41 4.45
C LEU A 427 4.13 -5.39 3.66
N ALA A 428 4.09 -6.05 2.50
CA ALA A 428 2.88 -6.12 1.67
C ALA A 428 1.78 -6.95 2.35
N THR A 429 2.13 -8.04 3.01
CA THR A 429 1.21 -8.96 3.67
C THR A 429 0.86 -8.56 5.11
N SER A 430 1.55 -7.57 5.71
CA SER A 430 1.29 -7.12 7.08
C SER A 430 -0.11 -6.52 7.22
N THR A 431 -0.88 -7.01 8.20
CA THR A 431 -2.25 -6.56 8.53
C THR A 431 -2.34 -5.91 9.92
N LYS A 432 -1.36 -6.14 10.80
CA LYS A 432 -1.34 -5.68 12.21
C LYS A 432 -0.12 -4.80 12.50
N LEU A 433 -0.29 -3.81 13.40
CA LEU A 433 0.80 -2.91 13.80
C LEU A 433 1.99 -3.67 14.44
N ALA A 434 1.71 -4.73 15.18
CA ALA A 434 2.76 -5.55 15.78
C ALA A 434 3.73 -6.12 14.72
N GLU A 435 3.23 -6.51 13.56
CA GLU A 435 4.02 -7.00 12.43
C GLU A 435 4.92 -5.91 11.85
N ILE A 436 4.39 -4.69 11.71
CA ILE A 436 5.17 -3.52 11.28
C ILE A 436 6.25 -3.16 12.31
N ASN A 437 5.97 -3.29 13.61
CA ASN A 437 6.95 -3.06 14.67
C ASN A 437 8.05 -4.13 14.67
N ASP A 438 7.73 -5.39 14.39
CA ASP A 438 8.72 -6.47 14.23
C ASP A 438 9.65 -6.19 13.04
N ILE A 439 9.09 -5.81 11.88
CA ILE A 439 9.86 -5.42 10.69
C ILE A 439 10.73 -4.17 10.98
N LYS A 440 10.20 -3.19 11.73
CA LYS A 440 10.98 -2.04 12.19
C LYS A 440 12.19 -2.46 13.02
N ALA A 441 11.99 -3.36 13.98
CA ALA A 441 13.07 -3.88 14.81
C ALA A 441 14.13 -4.62 13.97
N GLU A 442 13.70 -5.37 12.98
CA GLU A 442 14.56 -6.06 12.02
C GLU A 442 15.37 -5.08 11.17
N LEU A 443 14.75 -4.01 10.62
CA LEU A 443 15.43 -2.96 9.86
C LEU A 443 16.49 -2.22 10.68
N ILE A 444 16.23 -2.00 11.98
CA ILE A 444 17.21 -1.39 12.91
C ILE A 444 18.37 -2.36 13.17
N ALA A 445 18.09 -3.62 13.48
CA ALA A 445 19.10 -4.63 13.81
C ALA A 445 20.02 -4.94 12.62
N THR A 446 19.51 -4.86 11.39
CA THR A 446 20.29 -5.07 10.14
C THR A 446 20.92 -3.80 9.58
N GLY A 447 20.72 -2.66 10.24
CA GLY A 447 21.38 -1.37 9.91
C GLY A 447 20.74 -0.58 8.76
N TYR A 448 19.64 -1.05 8.18
CA TYR A 448 18.90 -0.31 7.14
C TYR A 448 18.15 0.90 7.71
N LEU A 449 17.75 0.86 9.00
CA LEU A 449 17.11 1.98 9.68
C LEU A 449 17.98 2.47 10.84
N LYS A 450 18.38 3.75 10.81
CA LYS A 450 19.16 4.38 11.87
C LYS A 450 18.21 5.05 12.88
N GLU A 451 17.69 4.30 13.83
CA GLU A 451 16.97 4.82 14.98
C GLU A 451 17.60 4.26 16.26
N LYS A 452 17.73 5.12 17.29
CA LYS A 452 18.17 4.62 18.61
C LYS A 452 17.03 3.80 19.21
N PRO A 453 17.29 2.59 19.70
CA PRO A 453 16.27 1.79 20.36
C PRO A 453 15.77 2.57 21.60
N LYS A 454 14.50 2.99 21.57
CA LYS A 454 13.86 3.60 22.73
C LYS A 454 13.60 2.50 23.76
N LYS A 455 13.98 2.71 25.03
CA LYS A 455 13.62 1.88 26.17
C LYS A 455 12.10 1.98 26.39
N LYS A 456 11.31 1.20 25.68
CA LYS A 456 9.90 0.97 25.98
C LYS A 456 9.70 -0.49 26.40
N ALA A 457 8.67 -0.72 27.25
CA ALA A 457 8.22 -2.07 27.56
C ALA A 457 8.05 -2.83 26.24
N ALA A 458 8.69 -3.97 26.12
CA ALA A 458 8.66 -4.80 24.93
C ALA A 458 7.20 -5.17 24.63
N GLU A 459 6.63 -4.58 23.58
CA GLU A 459 5.38 -5.09 23.02
C GLU A 459 5.60 -6.56 22.67
N LYS A 460 4.60 -7.41 22.95
CA LYS A 460 4.71 -8.82 22.61
C LYS A 460 4.92 -8.93 21.10
N PRO A 461 5.97 -9.64 20.65
CA PRO A 461 6.21 -9.83 19.22
C PRO A 461 5.03 -10.55 18.57
N SER A 462 4.79 -10.27 17.29
CA SER A 462 3.73 -10.93 16.54
C SER A 462 3.97 -12.45 16.48
N GLN A 463 2.90 -13.22 16.36
CA GLN A 463 2.99 -14.66 16.19
C GLN A 463 2.93 -15.02 14.69
N PRO A 464 3.53 -16.12 14.25
CA PRO A 464 3.36 -16.64 12.89
C PRO A 464 1.89 -16.81 12.54
N PHE A 465 1.56 -16.82 11.28
CA PHE A 465 0.23 -17.26 10.84
C PHE A 465 0.06 -18.72 11.20
N ARG A 466 -1.15 -19.08 11.60
CA ARG A 466 -1.54 -20.44 11.96
C ARG A 466 -2.80 -20.77 11.20
N PHE A 467 -2.72 -21.75 10.32
CA PHE A 467 -3.83 -22.23 9.51
C PHE A 467 -4.12 -23.69 9.85
N THR A 468 -5.37 -24.08 9.75
CA THR A 468 -5.80 -25.48 9.90
C THR A 468 -6.33 -25.98 8.57
N LEU A 469 -5.77 -27.03 8.04
CA LEU A 469 -6.22 -27.69 6.83
C LEU A 469 -7.55 -28.45 7.06
N PRO A 470 -8.28 -28.86 6.01
CA PRO A 470 -9.57 -29.50 6.15
C PRO A 470 -9.58 -30.78 7.00
N ASP A 471 -8.47 -31.49 7.08
CA ASP A 471 -8.30 -32.69 7.91
C ASP A 471 -7.87 -32.40 9.36
N GLY A 472 -7.70 -31.13 9.73
CA GLY A 472 -7.23 -30.70 11.05
C GLY A 472 -5.72 -30.50 11.17
N THR A 473 -4.94 -30.76 10.12
CA THR A 473 -3.49 -30.58 10.12
C THR A 473 -3.12 -29.08 10.21
N GLU A 474 -2.17 -28.76 11.10
CA GLU A 474 -1.72 -27.38 11.30
C GLU A 474 -0.62 -26.99 10.30
N VAL A 475 -0.74 -25.79 9.73
CA VAL A 475 0.29 -25.15 8.91
C VAL A 475 0.67 -23.81 9.53
N LEU A 476 1.97 -23.58 9.70
CA LEU A 476 2.52 -22.35 10.23
C LEU A 476 3.27 -21.58 9.14
N VAL A 477 3.06 -20.26 9.06
CA VAL A 477 3.71 -19.38 8.06
C VAL A 477 4.37 -18.21 8.76
N GLY A 478 5.64 -17.96 8.45
CA GLY A 478 6.39 -16.85 9.03
C GLY A 478 6.02 -15.51 8.40
N LYS A 479 5.86 -14.47 9.21
CA LYS A 479 5.48 -13.10 8.79
C LYS A 479 6.66 -12.20 8.46
N ASN A 480 7.86 -12.56 8.87
CA ASN A 480 9.11 -11.84 8.62
C ASN A 480 10.31 -12.79 8.76
N ASN A 481 11.52 -12.31 8.43
CA ASN A 481 12.70 -13.17 8.42
C ASN A 481 13.09 -13.72 9.81
N TYR A 482 12.87 -12.96 10.89
CA TYR A 482 13.09 -13.46 12.25
C TYR A 482 12.10 -14.57 12.63
N GLN A 483 10.85 -14.43 12.21
CA GLN A 483 9.85 -15.48 12.41
C GLN A 483 10.14 -16.71 11.55
N ASN A 484 10.62 -16.52 10.31
CA ASN A 484 11.08 -17.62 9.44
C ASN A 484 12.16 -18.46 10.15
N ASP A 485 13.16 -17.79 10.74
CA ASP A 485 14.18 -18.45 11.54
C ASP A 485 13.60 -19.17 12.76
N LYS A 486 12.78 -18.46 13.56
CA LYS A 486 12.17 -19.02 14.77
C LYS A 486 11.29 -20.21 14.45
N LEU A 487 10.52 -20.11 13.37
CA LEU A 487 9.63 -21.15 12.89
C LEU A 487 10.42 -22.41 12.52
N THR A 488 11.45 -22.25 11.69
CA THR A 488 12.24 -23.35 11.15
C THR A 488 13.13 -24.03 12.20
N PHE A 489 13.72 -23.27 13.15
CA PHE A 489 14.74 -23.82 14.07
C PHE A 489 14.31 -23.97 15.53
N LYS A 490 13.16 -23.37 15.93
CA LYS A 490 12.71 -23.40 17.34
C LYS A 490 11.30 -23.92 17.52
N LEU A 491 10.41 -23.72 16.54
CA LEU A 491 9.00 -24.09 16.67
C LEU A 491 8.64 -25.37 15.92
N SER A 492 9.37 -25.71 14.83
CA SER A 492 9.16 -26.95 14.09
C SER A 492 9.79 -28.16 14.80
N ASN A 493 9.24 -29.35 14.54
CA ASN A 493 9.85 -30.62 14.89
C ASN A 493 10.74 -31.10 13.73
N PRO A 494 11.75 -31.95 14.00
CA PRO A 494 12.66 -32.47 12.96
C PRO A 494 11.96 -33.19 11.81
N TYR A 495 10.77 -33.75 12.06
CA TYR A 495 9.98 -34.51 11.09
C TYR A 495 8.95 -33.69 10.34
N ASP A 496 8.65 -32.46 10.78
CA ASP A 496 7.75 -31.55 10.06
C ASP A 496 8.32 -31.24 8.69
N ILE A 497 7.46 -30.86 7.74
CA ILE A 497 7.86 -30.47 6.39
C ILE A 497 8.04 -28.96 6.35
N TRP A 498 9.23 -28.54 5.98
CA TRP A 498 9.56 -27.16 5.62
C TRP A 498 9.34 -26.95 4.11
N MET A 499 8.76 -25.83 3.74
CA MET A 499 8.50 -25.44 2.36
C MET A 499 8.89 -23.99 2.10
N HIS A 500 9.34 -23.71 0.87
CA HIS A 500 9.64 -22.37 0.37
C HIS A 500 9.59 -22.33 -1.15
N THR A 501 9.20 -21.21 -1.73
CA THR A 501 9.25 -20.98 -3.19
C THR A 501 10.69 -20.96 -3.66
N LYS A 502 11.02 -21.81 -4.65
CA LYS A 502 12.39 -21.99 -5.15
C LYS A 502 12.89 -20.72 -5.83
N ASP A 503 14.02 -20.21 -5.36
CA ASP A 503 14.68 -19.00 -5.89
C ASP A 503 13.80 -17.73 -5.94
N ILE A 504 12.67 -17.74 -5.21
CA ILE A 504 11.73 -16.62 -5.15
C ILE A 504 11.58 -16.19 -3.69
N PRO A 505 11.71 -14.88 -3.36
CA PRO A 505 11.52 -14.37 -2.01
C PRO A 505 10.12 -14.66 -1.48
N GLY A 506 10.05 -15.18 -0.24
CA GLY A 506 8.78 -15.57 0.38
C GLY A 506 8.93 -15.96 1.85
N SER A 507 7.85 -16.49 2.41
CA SER A 507 7.79 -16.98 3.79
C SER A 507 8.20 -18.45 3.90
N HIS A 508 8.78 -18.82 5.04
CA HIS A 508 8.88 -20.24 5.39
C HIS A 508 7.52 -20.76 5.83
N VAL A 509 7.16 -21.91 5.32
CA VAL A 509 5.93 -22.63 5.66
C VAL A 509 6.30 -23.94 6.32
N ILE A 510 5.69 -24.25 7.46
CA ILE A 510 5.88 -25.52 8.18
C ILE A 510 4.56 -26.26 8.24
N LEU A 511 4.50 -27.40 7.58
CA LEU A 511 3.41 -28.36 7.70
C LEU A 511 3.70 -29.31 8.84
N ARG A 512 2.85 -29.34 9.86
CA ARG A 512 2.94 -30.24 10.99
C ARG A 512 2.59 -31.67 10.56
N THR A 513 3.45 -32.62 10.89
CA THR A 513 3.24 -34.01 10.46
C THR A 513 3.13 -35.00 11.63
N GLU A 514 3.51 -34.56 12.85
CA GLU A 514 3.58 -35.44 14.04
C GLU A 514 4.40 -36.71 13.80
N GLY A 515 5.29 -36.67 12.82
CA GLY A 515 6.15 -37.82 12.46
C GLY A 515 5.58 -38.70 11.35
N ASN A 516 4.34 -38.50 10.93
CA ASN A 516 3.70 -39.24 9.84
C ASN A 516 4.12 -38.71 8.45
N GLU A 517 3.89 -39.50 7.41
CA GLU A 517 3.97 -38.98 6.04
C GLU A 517 2.72 -38.12 5.76
N PRO A 518 2.90 -36.87 5.25
CA PRO A 518 1.77 -36.01 4.94
C PRO A 518 1.01 -36.55 3.74
N SER A 519 -0.31 -36.30 3.69
CA SER A 519 -1.11 -36.57 2.50
C SER A 519 -0.69 -35.67 1.33
N GLU A 520 -0.95 -36.10 0.11
CA GLU A 520 -0.67 -35.31 -1.10
C GLU A 520 -1.45 -33.99 -1.08
N ASP A 521 -2.72 -34.03 -0.65
CA ASP A 521 -3.58 -32.84 -0.52
C ASP A 521 -3.01 -31.81 0.46
N ASN A 522 -2.52 -32.26 1.63
CA ASN A 522 -1.90 -31.38 2.61
C ASN A 522 -0.59 -30.76 2.08
N LEU A 523 0.21 -31.53 1.35
CA LEU A 523 1.40 -30.99 0.69
C LEU A 523 1.05 -29.92 -0.33
N LEU A 524 0.02 -30.15 -1.15
CA LEU A 524 -0.44 -29.20 -2.16
C LEU A 524 -1.00 -27.92 -1.53
N LEU A 525 -1.86 -28.02 -0.51
CA LEU A 525 -2.42 -26.86 0.19
C LEU A 525 -1.35 -26.05 0.92
N ALA A 526 -0.40 -26.71 1.61
CA ALA A 526 0.70 -26.02 2.26
C ALA A 526 1.65 -25.35 1.25
N ALA A 527 1.88 -25.97 0.09
CA ALA A 527 2.66 -25.38 -0.99
C ALA A 527 1.93 -24.19 -1.66
N GLN A 528 0.60 -24.24 -1.79
CA GLN A 528 -0.20 -23.09 -2.22
C GLN A 528 -0.06 -21.91 -1.24
N LEU A 529 -0.05 -22.14 0.07
CA LEU A 529 0.23 -21.11 1.08
C LEU A 529 1.65 -20.54 0.90
N ALA A 530 2.66 -21.36 0.58
CA ALA A 530 4.00 -20.85 0.32
C ALA A 530 4.05 -19.92 -0.90
N VAL A 531 3.31 -20.24 -1.95
CA VAL A 531 3.19 -19.35 -3.13
C VAL A 531 2.43 -18.07 -2.77
N HIS A 532 1.30 -18.17 -2.05
CA HIS A 532 0.51 -17.01 -1.64
C HIS A 532 1.32 -16.00 -0.83
N PHE A 533 2.18 -16.46 0.09
CA PHE A 533 3.06 -15.61 0.91
C PHE A 533 4.45 -15.40 0.29
N SER A 534 4.53 -15.36 -1.04
CA SER A 534 5.75 -15.09 -1.79
C SER A 534 5.58 -13.93 -2.78
N LYS A 535 6.69 -13.54 -3.41
CA LYS A 535 6.69 -12.55 -4.49
C LYS A 535 5.98 -13.05 -5.77
N ALA A 536 5.70 -14.35 -5.88
CA ALA A 536 5.02 -15.00 -7.00
C ALA A 536 3.56 -15.37 -6.69
N SER A 537 2.88 -14.66 -5.79
CA SER A 537 1.52 -14.96 -5.35
C SER A 537 0.46 -15.01 -6.47
N GLU A 538 0.70 -14.33 -7.60
CA GLU A 538 -0.16 -14.37 -8.80
C GLU A 538 0.42 -15.24 -9.94
N GLY A 539 1.50 -15.97 -9.66
CA GLY A 539 2.21 -16.77 -10.65
C GLY A 539 1.50 -18.09 -10.96
N SER A 540 1.75 -18.67 -12.15
CA SER A 540 1.35 -20.02 -12.51
C SER A 540 2.55 -20.94 -12.56
N LYS A 541 2.38 -22.22 -12.14
CA LYS A 541 3.44 -23.23 -12.09
C LYS A 541 4.68 -22.78 -11.30
N VAL A 542 4.46 -22.14 -10.15
CA VAL A 542 5.52 -21.65 -9.27
C VAL A 542 6.21 -22.84 -8.61
N PRO A 543 7.54 -22.99 -8.71
CA PRO A 543 8.25 -24.09 -8.05
C PRO A 543 8.33 -23.84 -6.54
N VAL A 544 7.94 -24.84 -5.76
CA VAL A 544 8.02 -24.87 -4.29
C VAL A 544 8.88 -26.05 -3.89
N ASP A 545 10.02 -25.76 -3.25
CA ASP A 545 10.87 -26.79 -2.66
C ASP A 545 10.35 -27.15 -1.27
N TYR A 546 10.34 -28.44 -0.95
CA TYR A 546 9.99 -28.94 0.38
C TYR A 546 10.95 -30.05 0.82
N THR A 547 11.20 -30.09 2.12
CA THR A 547 12.04 -31.11 2.76
C THR A 547 11.67 -31.23 4.24
N ARG A 548 12.15 -32.26 4.92
CA ARG A 548 11.98 -32.36 6.38
C ARG A 548 12.84 -31.31 7.09
N CYS A 549 12.34 -30.69 8.16
CA CYS A 549 13.00 -29.62 8.90
C CYS A 549 14.43 -30.00 9.36
N ARG A 550 14.70 -31.28 9.66
CA ARG A 550 16.04 -31.77 10.02
C ARG A 550 17.13 -31.59 8.96
N PHE A 551 16.72 -31.40 7.69
CA PHE A 551 17.63 -31.17 6.56
C PHE A 551 17.83 -29.70 6.25
N VAL A 552 17.19 -28.80 6.99
CA VAL A 552 17.34 -27.36 6.86
C VAL A 552 18.35 -26.85 7.87
N LYS A 553 19.33 -26.09 7.42
CA LYS A 553 20.42 -25.55 8.26
C LYS A 553 20.62 -24.06 8.02
N LYS A 554 21.07 -23.35 9.05
CA LYS A 554 21.46 -21.96 8.95
C LYS A 554 22.99 -21.85 8.87
N PRO A 555 23.57 -21.29 7.80
CA PRO A 555 25.01 -21.01 7.74
C PRO A 555 25.42 -20.00 8.82
N SER A 556 26.65 -20.12 9.32
CA SER A 556 27.20 -19.16 10.27
C SER A 556 27.29 -17.77 9.66
N GLY A 557 26.81 -16.76 10.39
CA GLY A 557 26.80 -15.36 9.91
C GLY A 557 25.72 -15.02 8.87
N ALA A 558 24.86 -15.96 8.48
CA ALA A 558 23.78 -15.70 7.54
C ALA A 558 22.73 -14.76 8.13
N LYS A 559 22.14 -13.91 7.29
CA LYS A 559 21.03 -13.04 7.64
C LYS A 559 19.82 -13.83 8.14
N PRO A 560 18.92 -13.22 8.93
CA PRO A 560 17.64 -13.85 9.29
C PRO A 560 16.87 -14.31 8.06
N GLY A 561 16.23 -15.49 8.13
CA GLY A 561 15.46 -16.08 7.03
C GLY A 561 16.30 -16.82 5.97
N PHE A 562 17.62 -16.68 5.96
CA PHE A 562 18.47 -17.40 5.02
C PHE A 562 18.78 -18.82 5.55
N VAL A 563 18.55 -19.82 4.71
CA VAL A 563 18.78 -21.23 5.02
C VAL A 563 19.41 -21.97 3.84
N ILE A 564 20.12 -23.05 4.14
CA ILE A 564 20.52 -24.08 3.16
C ILE A 564 19.80 -25.39 3.52
N PHE A 565 19.43 -26.15 2.52
CA PHE A 565 18.71 -27.41 2.72
C PHE A 565 19.17 -28.47 1.72
N THR A 566 18.88 -29.72 2.08
CA THR A 566 19.20 -30.90 1.26
C THR A 566 17.99 -31.84 1.25
N ASN A 567 18.04 -32.87 0.38
CA ASN A 567 16.99 -33.87 0.25
C ASN A 567 15.61 -33.29 -0.06
N GLN A 568 15.59 -32.19 -0.81
CA GLN A 568 14.35 -31.54 -1.23
C GLN A 568 13.71 -32.24 -2.43
N SER A 569 12.39 -32.13 -2.47
CA SER A 569 11.58 -32.36 -3.67
C SER A 569 10.92 -31.03 -4.07
N THR A 570 10.53 -30.89 -5.34
CA THR A 570 9.93 -29.66 -5.88
C THR A 570 8.53 -29.95 -6.39
N LEU A 571 7.56 -29.14 -5.96
CA LEU A 571 6.19 -29.10 -6.51
C LEU A 571 6.03 -27.88 -7.40
N TYR A 572 5.21 -27.98 -8.45
CA TYR A 572 4.88 -26.86 -9.32
C TYR A 572 3.42 -26.46 -9.07
N ILE A 573 3.22 -25.29 -8.45
CA ILE A 573 1.95 -24.86 -7.90
C ILE A 573 1.39 -23.68 -8.72
N SER A 574 0.12 -23.78 -9.09
CA SER A 574 -0.72 -22.65 -9.50
C SER A 574 -1.73 -22.42 -8.38
N PRO A 575 -1.70 -21.29 -7.65
CA PRO A 575 -2.60 -21.08 -6.52
C PRO A 575 -4.06 -21.12 -6.97
N ASP A 576 -4.88 -21.88 -6.26
CA ASP A 576 -6.33 -21.88 -6.40
C ASP A 576 -6.95 -21.09 -5.24
N MET A 577 -7.47 -19.89 -5.55
CA MET A 577 -8.06 -19.01 -4.54
C MET A 577 -9.40 -19.54 -4.01
N GLU A 578 -10.11 -20.40 -4.73
CA GLU A 578 -11.34 -21.03 -4.24
C GLU A 578 -11.04 -22.01 -3.12
N GLU A 579 -9.94 -22.77 -3.24
CA GLU A 579 -9.47 -23.69 -2.20
C GLU A 579 -8.79 -22.96 -1.02
N LEU A 580 -8.01 -21.91 -1.31
CA LEU A 580 -7.25 -21.18 -0.29
C LEU A 580 -8.10 -20.24 0.55
N GLN A 581 -9.13 -19.59 0.00
CA GLN A 581 -9.90 -18.56 0.70
C GLN A 581 -10.53 -19.05 2.01
N PRO A 582 -11.09 -20.27 2.11
CA PRO A 582 -11.60 -20.82 3.37
C PRO A 582 -10.51 -20.97 4.45
N ILE A 583 -9.27 -21.29 4.03
CA ILE A 583 -8.13 -21.45 4.93
C ILE A 583 -7.62 -20.08 5.39
N LEU A 584 -7.48 -19.12 4.46
CA LEU A 584 -7.03 -17.75 4.77
C LEU A 584 -8.00 -16.99 5.69
N ASN A 585 -9.31 -17.25 5.58
CA ASN A 585 -10.34 -16.63 6.43
C ASN A 585 -10.30 -17.13 7.89
N GLN A 586 -9.55 -18.16 8.22
CA GLN A 586 -9.38 -18.69 9.60
C GLN A 586 -8.39 -17.85 10.41
N GLU A 587 -7.78 -16.81 9.85
CA GLU A 587 -6.84 -15.95 10.58
C GLU A 587 -7.55 -15.25 11.76
N ILE A 588 -7.29 -15.73 12.96
CA ILE A 588 -7.76 -15.19 14.25
C ILE A 588 -6.74 -14.20 14.81
#